data_fc821e0c6100360eb0d0f28a0e6e82dc
#
_entry.id   fc821e0c6100360eb0d0f28a0e6e82dc
#
_cell.length_a   1.000
_cell.length_b   1.000
_cell.length_c   1.000
_cell.angle_alpha   90.00
_cell.angle_beta   90.00
_cell.angle_gamma   90.00
#
_symmetry.space_group_name_H-M   'P 1'
#
loop_
_entity.id
_entity.type
_entity.pdbx_description
1 polymer ?
#
loop_
_entity_poly.entity_id
_entity_poly.type
_entity_poly.pdbx_seq_one_letter_code
_entity_poly.pdbx_strand_id
1 'polypeptide(L)'
;MIYIKIVIFEPHPDDLLFGPGPILLEWIKEGTHDIHVITVTDGRACFQFLGDVFSKDVAGMTEDDVAKMRINEAKESMKFLRIPAENHHLFYFHDADGQLYVEESIEKTKPIIANSDRLVFPSNNNRHEDHQATHDIAIGAAKALELKNIEYFVYFIPSYGKFQEDSKEKQFQYTIDEERAKILQDWLQIYQSQAKIKYTWKMYTRFLDKIRTWTYGKYSYHDIGQFYNI
;
A
#
# COMPACT_ATOMS: atom_id res chain seq x y z
N MET A 1 -6.01 -26.62 -8.62
CA MET A 1 -5.18 -25.49 -9.12
C MET A 1 -4.44 -24.96 -7.90
N ILE A 2 -3.12 -24.83 -7.95
CA ILE A 2 -2.36 -24.27 -6.83
C ILE A 2 -2.42 -22.75 -7.03
N TYR A 3 -3.03 -22.04 -6.08
CA TYR A 3 -3.04 -20.58 -6.06
C TYR A 3 -1.79 -20.08 -5.34
N ILE A 4 -1.15 -19.05 -5.89
CA ILE A 4 -0.06 -18.32 -5.22
C ILE A 4 -0.71 -17.34 -4.26
N LYS A 5 -0.46 -17.50 -2.95
CA LYS A 5 -0.96 -16.56 -1.95
C LYS A 5 -0.07 -15.33 -1.86
N ILE A 6 -0.65 -14.17 -2.17
CA ILE A 6 0.01 -12.88 -2.10
C ILE A 6 -0.59 -12.06 -0.96
N VAL A 7 0.23 -11.57 -0.04
CA VAL A 7 -0.22 -10.63 0.99
C VAL A 7 0.42 -9.28 0.75
N ILE A 8 -0.42 -8.27 0.58
CA ILE A 8 -0.03 -6.88 0.27
C ILE A 8 -0.32 -6.01 1.48
N PHE A 9 0.67 -5.25 1.89
CA PHE A 9 0.53 -4.28 2.98
C PHE A 9 0.37 -2.89 2.40
N GLU A 10 -0.64 -2.16 2.84
CA GLU A 10 -0.78 -0.72 2.58
C GLU A 10 -0.81 0.05 3.91
N PRO A 11 -0.02 1.11 4.05
CA PRO A 11 -0.04 1.99 5.21
C PRO A 11 -1.41 2.67 5.41
N HIS A 12 -1.93 3.28 4.34
CA HIS A 12 -3.19 4.03 4.34
C HIS A 12 -4.13 3.53 3.23
N PRO A 13 -5.43 3.80 3.34
CA PRO A 13 -6.46 3.28 2.43
C PRO A 13 -6.37 3.63 0.94
N ASP A 14 -5.32 4.27 0.46
CA ASP A 14 -5.10 4.64 -0.96
C ASP A 14 -3.72 4.24 -1.49
N ASP A 15 -2.81 3.79 -0.63
CA ASP A 15 -1.45 3.41 -1.03
C ASP A 15 -1.42 2.20 -1.96
N LEU A 16 -2.42 1.34 -1.88
CA LEU A 16 -2.55 0.18 -2.76
C LEU A 16 -2.59 0.58 -4.24
N LEU A 17 -3.25 1.69 -4.56
CA LEU A 17 -3.34 2.21 -5.93
C LEU A 17 -1.98 2.68 -6.46
N PHE A 18 -1.25 3.46 -5.66
CA PHE A 18 -0.05 4.16 -6.12
C PHE A 18 1.22 3.32 -6.04
N GLY A 19 1.28 2.40 -5.10
CA GLY A 19 2.39 1.49 -4.91
C GLY A 19 2.24 0.22 -5.76
N PRO A 20 1.62 -0.84 -5.24
CA PRO A 20 1.53 -2.12 -5.94
C PRO A 20 0.47 -2.16 -7.04
N GLY A 21 -0.44 -1.17 -7.14
CA GLY A 21 -1.62 -1.19 -8.02
C GLY A 21 -1.35 -1.65 -9.45
N PRO A 22 -0.34 -1.13 -10.17
CA PRO A 22 -0.06 -1.56 -11.53
C PRO A 22 0.22 -3.05 -11.68
N ILE A 23 1.07 -3.61 -10.83
CA ILE A 23 1.41 -5.05 -10.88
C ILE A 23 0.29 -5.91 -10.27
N LEU A 24 -0.46 -5.38 -9.31
CA LEU A 24 -1.64 -6.03 -8.74
C LEU A 24 -2.70 -6.30 -9.81
N LEU A 25 -2.94 -5.35 -10.71
CA LEU A 25 -3.89 -5.55 -11.83
C LEU A 25 -3.46 -6.71 -12.74
N GLU A 26 -2.16 -6.95 -12.90
CA GLU A 26 -1.67 -8.12 -13.63
C GLU A 26 -2.00 -9.41 -12.91
N TRP A 27 -1.69 -9.50 -11.62
CA TRP A 27 -1.97 -10.70 -10.82
C TRP A 27 -3.47 -11.02 -10.75
N ILE A 28 -4.32 -9.99 -10.68
CA ILE A 28 -5.78 -10.17 -10.75
C ILE A 28 -6.18 -10.73 -12.12
N LYS A 29 -5.62 -10.21 -13.21
CA LYS A 29 -5.90 -10.66 -14.57
C LYS A 29 -5.46 -12.10 -14.83
N GLU A 30 -4.34 -12.51 -14.27
CA GLU A 30 -3.84 -13.90 -14.35
C GLU A 30 -4.80 -14.90 -13.71
N GLY A 31 -5.56 -14.50 -12.67
CA GLY A 31 -6.60 -15.30 -12.02
C GLY A 31 -6.09 -16.53 -11.27
N THR A 32 -4.78 -16.61 -11.00
CA THR A 32 -4.09 -17.71 -10.32
C THR A 32 -3.56 -17.33 -8.95
N HIS A 33 -3.98 -16.17 -8.42
CA HIS A 33 -3.49 -15.62 -7.17
C HIS A 33 -4.61 -15.51 -6.14
N ASP A 34 -4.30 -15.91 -4.91
CA ASP A 34 -5.10 -15.64 -3.72
C ASP A 34 -4.55 -14.37 -3.05
N ILE A 35 -5.22 -13.25 -3.31
CA ILE A 35 -4.73 -11.93 -2.91
C ILE A 35 -5.38 -11.50 -1.62
N HIS A 36 -4.53 -11.18 -0.62
CA HIS A 36 -4.93 -10.59 0.66
C HIS A 36 -4.33 -9.18 0.78
N VAL A 37 -5.07 -8.27 1.39
CA VAL A 37 -4.62 -6.90 1.66
C VAL A 37 -4.71 -6.60 3.14
N ILE A 38 -3.63 -6.10 3.72
CA ILE A 38 -3.58 -5.58 5.09
C ILE A 38 -3.49 -4.07 5.01
N THR A 39 -4.55 -3.36 5.45
CA THR A 39 -4.54 -1.91 5.63
C THR A 39 -4.21 -1.62 7.09
N VAL A 40 -3.08 -0.96 7.34
CA VAL A 40 -2.52 -0.82 8.70
C VAL A 40 -3.24 0.29 9.46
N THR A 41 -3.32 1.51 8.90
CA THR A 41 -3.95 2.65 9.55
C THR A 41 -5.30 3.00 8.93
N ASP A 42 -6.11 3.77 9.63
CA ASP A 42 -7.45 4.15 9.18
C ASP A 42 -7.47 5.46 8.35
N GLY A 43 -6.33 6.11 8.18
CA GLY A 43 -6.18 7.30 7.36
C GLY A 43 -6.85 8.56 7.91
N ARG A 44 -7.18 8.62 9.22
CA ARG A 44 -7.92 9.72 9.88
C ARG A 44 -7.18 11.06 9.85
N ALA A 45 -5.85 11.06 9.82
CA ALA A 45 -5.04 12.27 9.82
C ALA A 45 -4.94 12.95 8.43
N CYS A 46 -5.57 12.41 7.41
CA CYS A 46 -5.39 12.85 6.03
C CYS A 46 -5.69 14.34 5.80
N PHE A 47 -6.47 14.99 6.67
CA PHE A 47 -6.79 16.43 6.58
C PHE A 47 -6.05 17.30 7.61
N GLN A 48 -5.31 16.72 8.55
CA GLN A 48 -4.72 17.49 9.65
C GLN A 48 -3.59 18.44 9.25
N PHE A 49 -2.79 18.06 8.24
CA PHE A 49 -1.52 18.73 7.96
C PHE A 49 -1.59 19.75 6.82
N LEU A 50 -2.74 20.02 6.26
CA LEU A 50 -2.86 20.70 4.97
C LEU A 50 -3.44 22.12 5.02
N GLY A 51 -3.76 22.65 6.21
CA GLY A 51 -4.26 24.02 6.38
C GLY A 51 -5.53 24.30 5.54
N ASP A 52 -5.65 25.52 4.99
CA ASP A 52 -6.83 25.98 4.24
C ASP A 52 -7.02 25.38 2.82
N VAL A 53 -6.35 24.26 2.53
CA VAL A 53 -6.32 23.67 1.17
C VAL A 53 -7.50 22.74 0.91
N PHE A 54 -8.35 22.53 1.91
CA PHE A 54 -9.52 21.62 1.81
C PHE A 54 -10.71 22.24 1.08
N SER A 55 -11.55 21.38 0.56
CA SER A 55 -12.91 21.78 0.21
C SER A 55 -13.73 22.09 1.46
N LYS A 56 -14.64 23.08 1.36
CA LYS A 56 -15.43 23.56 2.53
C LYS A 56 -16.30 22.47 3.15
N ASP A 57 -16.61 21.43 2.43
CA ASP A 57 -17.47 20.32 2.86
C ASP A 57 -16.79 19.35 3.86
N VAL A 58 -15.47 19.41 4.00
CA VAL A 58 -14.74 18.66 5.04
C VAL A 58 -14.38 19.53 6.25
N ALA A 59 -14.63 20.82 6.18
CA ALA A 59 -14.42 21.72 7.30
C ALA A 59 -15.37 21.34 8.45
N GLY A 60 -14.82 20.89 9.57
CA GLY A 60 -15.60 20.44 10.74
C GLY A 60 -15.84 18.92 10.81
N MET A 61 -15.33 18.12 9.89
CA MET A 61 -15.28 16.67 10.07
C MET A 61 -14.36 16.32 11.25
N THR A 62 -14.82 15.40 12.08
CA THR A 62 -13.97 14.81 13.11
C THR A 62 -13.02 13.78 12.48
N GLU A 63 -11.93 13.44 13.18
CA GLU A 63 -11.05 12.34 12.76
C GLU A 63 -11.80 11.03 12.57
N ASP A 64 -12.78 10.74 13.42
CA ASP A 64 -13.61 9.54 13.28
C ASP A 64 -14.49 9.56 12.02
N ASP A 65 -14.98 10.73 11.60
CA ASP A 65 -15.70 10.86 10.33
C ASP A 65 -14.76 10.61 9.14
N VAL A 66 -13.55 11.14 9.22
CA VAL A 66 -12.51 10.91 8.20
C VAL A 66 -12.11 9.44 8.13
N ALA A 67 -11.87 8.79 9.29
CA ALA A 67 -11.56 7.36 9.35
C ALA A 67 -12.66 6.52 8.71
N LYS A 68 -13.94 6.77 9.07
CA LYS A 68 -15.10 6.07 8.47
C LYS A 68 -15.14 6.22 6.95
N MET A 69 -14.90 7.44 6.44
CA MET A 69 -14.88 7.72 5.02
C MET A 69 -13.75 6.93 4.34
N ARG A 70 -12.53 7.01 4.83
CA ARG A 70 -11.36 6.35 4.24
C ARG A 70 -11.41 4.82 4.31
N ILE A 71 -11.88 4.26 5.42
CA ILE A 71 -12.11 2.82 5.54
C ILE A 71 -13.21 2.34 4.56
N ASN A 72 -14.23 3.16 4.33
CA ASN A 72 -15.24 2.82 3.33
C ASN A 72 -14.65 2.84 1.91
N GLU A 73 -13.79 3.81 1.59
CA GLU A 73 -13.07 3.87 0.32
C GLU A 73 -12.18 2.63 0.12
N ALA A 74 -11.47 2.19 1.17
CA ALA A 74 -10.69 0.94 1.12
C ALA A 74 -11.57 -0.27 0.80
N LYS A 75 -12.74 -0.40 1.43
CA LYS A 75 -13.69 -1.48 1.14
C LYS A 75 -14.25 -1.43 -0.28
N GLU A 76 -14.57 -0.24 -0.79
CA GLU A 76 -15.01 -0.06 -2.17
C GLU A 76 -13.86 -0.36 -3.17
N SER A 77 -12.62 -0.05 -2.81
CA SER A 77 -11.43 -0.44 -3.56
C SER A 77 -11.33 -1.97 -3.71
N MET A 78 -11.53 -2.74 -2.63
CA MET A 78 -11.55 -4.21 -2.71
C MET A 78 -12.67 -4.72 -3.62
N LYS A 79 -13.86 -4.15 -3.55
CA LYS A 79 -14.97 -4.50 -4.47
C LYS A 79 -14.63 -4.20 -5.93
N PHE A 80 -14.04 -3.05 -6.20
CA PHE A 80 -13.58 -2.66 -7.54
C PHE A 80 -12.58 -3.67 -8.10
N LEU A 81 -11.63 -4.11 -7.28
CA LEU A 81 -10.62 -5.10 -7.63
C LEU A 81 -11.14 -6.55 -7.60
N ARG A 82 -12.38 -6.77 -7.16
CA ARG A 82 -12.97 -8.11 -6.95
C ARG A 82 -12.18 -8.98 -5.97
N ILE A 83 -11.52 -8.35 -5.01
CA ILE A 83 -10.87 -9.05 -3.90
C ILE A 83 -11.96 -9.37 -2.85
N PRO A 84 -12.09 -10.62 -2.39
CA PRO A 84 -13.07 -11.01 -1.38
C PRO A 84 -12.93 -10.20 -0.09
N ALA A 85 -14.05 -9.87 0.55
CA ALA A 85 -14.05 -9.06 1.77
C ALA A 85 -13.29 -9.73 2.92
N GLU A 86 -13.29 -11.06 3.00
CA GLU A 86 -12.54 -11.86 3.97
C GLU A 86 -11.02 -11.80 3.77
N ASN A 87 -10.56 -11.39 2.58
CA ASN A 87 -9.16 -11.18 2.25
C ASN A 87 -8.69 -9.75 2.54
N HIS A 88 -9.57 -8.89 3.03
CA HIS A 88 -9.23 -7.53 3.43
C HIS A 88 -9.12 -7.41 4.95
N HIS A 89 -7.91 -7.26 5.46
CA HIS A 89 -7.56 -7.22 6.88
C HIS A 89 -7.33 -5.77 7.31
N LEU A 90 -8.31 -5.16 7.95
CA LEU A 90 -8.25 -3.80 8.46
C LEU A 90 -7.76 -3.81 9.91
N PHE A 91 -6.61 -3.17 10.20
CA PHE A 91 -6.06 -3.10 11.56
C PHE A 91 -6.61 -1.92 12.35
N TYR A 92 -7.10 -0.87 11.67
CA TYR A 92 -7.71 0.32 12.28
C TYR A 92 -6.79 1.09 13.24
N PHE A 93 -5.49 1.01 13.07
CA PHE A 93 -4.60 1.84 13.88
C PHE A 93 -4.72 3.30 13.48
N HIS A 94 -4.43 4.17 14.44
CA HIS A 94 -4.49 5.61 14.23
C HIS A 94 -3.43 6.02 13.21
N ASP A 95 -3.85 6.72 12.16
CA ASP A 95 -2.98 7.32 11.16
C ASP A 95 -2.06 8.36 11.81
N ALA A 96 -0.81 8.45 11.36
CA ALA A 96 0.30 9.20 11.94
C ALA A 96 0.89 8.64 13.26
N ASP A 97 0.36 7.53 13.77
CA ASP A 97 0.83 6.87 14.99
C ASP A 97 1.30 5.41 14.73
N GLY A 98 1.48 5.02 13.49
CA GLY A 98 1.79 3.62 13.10
C GLY A 98 2.97 3.01 13.84
N GLN A 99 3.99 3.80 14.17
CA GLN A 99 5.17 3.35 14.92
C GLN A 99 4.82 2.86 16.34
N LEU A 100 3.75 3.35 16.95
CA LEU A 100 3.31 2.91 18.28
C LEU A 100 2.71 1.49 18.27
N TYR A 101 2.31 0.99 17.09
CA TYR A 101 1.56 -0.26 16.95
C TYR A 101 2.34 -1.37 16.25
N VAL A 102 3.64 -1.20 16.01
CA VAL A 102 4.45 -2.16 15.25
C VAL A 102 4.40 -3.56 15.86
N GLU A 103 4.66 -3.70 17.16
CA GLU A 103 4.68 -4.99 17.85
C GLU A 103 3.29 -5.68 17.84
N GLU A 104 2.23 -4.94 18.13
CA GLU A 104 0.86 -5.46 18.08
C GLU A 104 0.50 -5.90 16.65
N SER A 105 0.90 -5.10 15.66
CA SER A 105 0.64 -5.39 14.24
C SER A 105 1.41 -6.63 13.77
N ILE A 106 2.63 -6.85 14.23
CA ILE A 106 3.40 -8.07 13.95
C ILE A 106 2.60 -9.30 14.40
N GLU A 107 2.07 -9.29 15.63
CA GLU A 107 1.28 -10.40 16.15
C GLU A 107 0.00 -10.65 15.35
N LYS A 108 -0.72 -9.59 14.97
CA LYS A 108 -1.92 -9.68 14.12
C LYS A 108 -1.60 -10.17 12.70
N THR A 109 -0.42 -9.83 12.18
CA THR A 109 0.02 -10.16 10.82
C THR A 109 0.43 -11.62 10.67
N LYS A 110 1.08 -12.22 11.68
CA LYS A 110 1.62 -13.59 11.61
C LYS A 110 0.62 -14.64 11.09
N PRO A 111 -0.61 -14.74 11.61
CA PRO A 111 -1.56 -15.74 11.11
C PRO A 111 -1.99 -15.49 9.66
N ILE A 112 -1.98 -14.24 9.18
CA ILE A 112 -2.37 -13.88 7.82
C ILE A 112 -1.31 -14.33 6.81
N ILE A 113 -0.01 -14.15 7.16
CA ILE A 113 1.11 -14.42 6.25
C ILE A 113 1.71 -15.82 6.38
N ALA A 114 1.30 -16.63 7.34
CA ALA A 114 1.95 -17.90 7.68
C ALA A 114 2.14 -18.87 6.49
N ASN A 115 1.22 -18.85 5.51
CA ASN A 115 1.28 -19.69 4.32
C ASN A 115 1.31 -18.85 3.04
N SER A 116 1.92 -17.67 3.07
CA SER A 116 2.07 -16.84 1.88
C SER A 116 3.25 -17.30 1.03
N ASP A 117 3.11 -17.11 -0.28
CA ASP A 117 4.18 -17.32 -1.25
C ASP A 117 4.91 -16.01 -1.59
N ARG A 118 4.22 -14.88 -1.35
CA ARG A 118 4.74 -13.55 -1.65
C ARG A 118 4.22 -12.51 -0.65
N LEU A 119 5.12 -11.65 -0.16
CA LEU A 119 4.78 -10.45 0.60
C LEU A 119 5.12 -9.21 -0.24
N VAL A 120 4.22 -8.24 -0.24
CA VAL A 120 4.36 -6.97 -0.96
C VAL A 120 4.15 -5.83 0.03
N PHE A 121 5.16 -5.00 0.24
CA PHE A 121 5.14 -3.98 1.29
C PHE A 121 5.93 -2.73 0.88
N PRO A 122 5.70 -1.58 1.53
CA PRO A 122 6.38 -0.34 1.18
C PRO A 122 7.86 -0.39 1.55
N SER A 123 8.67 0.35 0.82
CA SER A 123 10.05 0.63 1.20
C SER A 123 10.11 1.47 2.48
N ASN A 124 11.07 1.22 3.35
CA ASN A 124 11.38 2.09 4.48
C ASN A 124 12.18 3.34 4.07
N ASN A 125 12.66 3.42 2.84
CA ASN A 125 13.20 4.63 2.24
C ASN A 125 12.06 5.60 1.89
N ASN A 126 11.36 6.03 2.93
CA ASN A 126 10.16 6.83 2.89
C ASN A 126 10.17 7.80 4.06
N ARG A 127 9.73 9.04 3.84
CA ARG A 127 9.68 10.06 4.89
C ARG A 127 8.45 9.94 5.79
N HIS A 128 7.46 9.16 5.39
CA HIS A 128 6.23 8.97 6.16
C HIS A 128 6.43 7.85 7.19
N GLU A 129 6.23 8.14 8.46
CA GLU A 129 6.47 7.21 9.57
C GLU A 129 5.60 5.96 9.48
N ASP A 130 4.33 6.09 9.04
CA ASP A 130 3.44 4.93 8.88
C ASP A 130 3.90 3.98 7.76
N HIS A 131 4.53 4.50 6.71
CA HIS A 131 5.14 3.64 5.69
C HIS A 131 6.34 2.87 6.24
N GLN A 132 7.18 3.52 7.06
CA GLN A 132 8.28 2.85 7.76
C GLN A 132 7.74 1.80 8.73
N ALA A 133 6.72 2.14 9.53
CA ALA A 133 6.05 1.21 10.42
C ALA A 133 5.49 -0.02 9.68
N THR A 134 4.80 0.22 8.58
CA THR A 134 4.24 -0.87 7.75
C THR A 134 5.32 -1.79 7.18
N HIS A 135 6.45 -1.21 6.76
CA HIS A 135 7.63 -1.97 6.38
C HIS A 135 8.13 -2.85 7.53
N ASP A 136 8.32 -2.27 8.72
CA ASP A 136 8.84 -2.96 9.90
C ASP A 136 7.88 -4.08 10.36
N ILE A 137 6.57 -3.86 10.26
CA ILE A 137 5.53 -4.86 10.53
C ILE A 137 5.68 -6.06 9.59
N ALA A 138 5.77 -5.82 8.28
CA ALA A 138 5.89 -6.89 7.28
C ALA A 138 7.15 -7.73 7.50
N ILE A 139 8.30 -7.06 7.69
CA ILE A 139 9.58 -7.74 7.92
C ILE A 139 9.63 -8.41 9.29
N GLY A 140 9.15 -7.76 10.33
CA GLY A 140 9.10 -8.30 11.68
C GLY A 140 8.28 -9.60 11.74
N ALA A 141 7.10 -9.60 11.14
CA ALA A 141 6.24 -10.79 11.07
C ALA A 141 6.88 -11.92 10.24
N ALA A 142 7.47 -11.58 9.09
CA ALA A 142 8.16 -12.55 8.23
C ALA A 142 9.39 -13.19 8.93
N LYS A 143 10.16 -12.40 9.66
CA LYS A 143 11.31 -12.89 10.45
C LYS A 143 10.86 -13.75 11.62
N ALA A 144 9.80 -13.36 12.33
CA ALA A 144 9.26 -14.13 13.45
C ALA A 144 8.76 -15.51 13.02
N LEU A 145 8.27 -15.65 11.79
CA LEU A 145 7.82 -16.92 11.19
C LEU A 145 8.90 -17.63 10.37
N GLU A 146 10.10 -17.06 10.26
CA GLU A 146 11.20 -17.59 9.43
C GLU A 146 10.76 -17.91 7.96
N LEU A 147 10.02 -17.02 7.30
CA LEU A 147 9.52 -17.24 5.95
C LEU A 147 10.64 -17.14 4.89
N LYS A 148 11.54 -18.12 4.87
CA LYS A 148 12.78 -18.11 4.07
C LYS A 148 12.57 -18.36 2.57
N ASN A 149 11.48 -19.05 2.21
CA ASN A 149 11.27 -19.59 0.87
C ASN A 149 10.12 -18.90 0.11
N ILE A 150 9.90 -17.62 0.38
CA ILE A 150 8.88 -16.81 -0.27
C ILE A 150 9.53 -15.64 -1.03
N GLU A 151 8.77 -14.97 -1.89
CA GLU A 151 9.21 -13.76 -2.58
C GLU A 151 8.86 -12.52 -1.76
N TYR A 152 9.79 -11.57 -1.70
CA TYR A 152 9.62 -10.27 -1.07
C TYR A 152 9.65 -9.19 -2.12
N PHE A 153 8.50 -8.54 -2.35
CA PHE A 153 8.37 -7.40 -3.24
C PHE A 153 8.28 -6.12 -2.44
N VAL A 154 9.12 -5.17 -2.79
CA VAL A 154 9.16 -3.86 -2.15
C VAL A 154 8.71 -2.82 -3.16
N TYR A 155 7.69 -2.04 -2.79
CA TYR A 155 7.24 -0.91 -3.58
C TYR A 155 7.56 0.41 -2.89
N PHE A 156 7.50 1.49 -3.63
CA PHE A 156 7.54 2.83 -3.07
C PHE A 156 6.52 3.74 -3.75
N ILE A 157 6.05 4.72 -3.00
CA ILE A 157 5.21 5.76 -3.55
C ILE A 157 6.14 6.86 -4.07
N PRO A 158 6.15 7.20 -5.36
CA PRO A 158 7.16 8.07 -5.97
C PRO A 158 7.30 9.45 -5.34
N SER A 159 6.27 9.95 -4.66
CA SER A 159 6.30 11.22 -3.94
C SER A 159 7.08 11.18 -2.63
N TYR A 160 7.36 10.01 -2.07
CA TYR A 160 7.93 9.85 -0.73
C TYR A 160 9.37 9.36 -0.69
N GLY A 161 9.83 8.65 -1.70
CA GLY A 161 11.17 8.12 -1.69
C GLY A 161 11.61 7.49 -3.00
N LYS A 162 12.85 7.05 -3.04
CA LYS A 162 13.46 6.35 -4.18
C LYS A 162 14.28 5.18 -3.67
N PHE A 163 14.37 4.12 -4.46
CA PHE A 163 15.33 3.06 -4.20
C PHE A 163 16.76 3.59 -4.29
N GLN A 164 17.64 3.04 -3.47
CA GLN A 164 19.06 3.38 -3.49
C GLN A 164 19.73 2.87 -4.77
N GLU A 165 20.82 3.51 -5.18
CA GLU A 165 21.54 3.12 -6.40
C GLU A 165 22.20 1.75 -6.29
N ASP A 166 22.74 1.41 -5.15
CA ASP A 166 23.39 0.14 -4.86
C ASP A 166 22.44 -1.07 -4.86
N SER A 167 21.14 -0.81 -4.78
CA SER A 167 20.09 -1.85 -4.89
C SER A 167 19.53 -2.04 -6.30
N LYS A 168 20.06 -1.36 -7.32
CA LYS A 168 19.52 -1.39 -8.70
C LYS A 168 19.41 -2.79 -9.29
N GLU A 169 20.34 -3.67 -9.02
CA GLU A 169 20.31 -5.06 -9.49
C GLU A 169 19.14 -5.88 -8.95
N LYS A 170 18.55 -5.44 -7.84
CA LYS A 170 17.36 -6.04 -7.23
C LYS A 170 16.07 -5.39 -7.69
N GLN A 171 16.16 -4.34 -8.50
CA GLN A 171 15.02 -3.59 -8.99
C GLN A 171 14.61 -4.11 -10.37
N PHE A 172 13.31 -4.06 -10.63
CA PHE A 172 12.76 -4.26 -11.96
C PHE A 172 11.70 -3.20 -12.27
N GLN A 173 11.50 -2.96 -13.54
CA GLN A 173 10.50 -2.04 -14.02
C GLN A 173 9.29 -2.80 -14.56
N TYR A 174 8.11 -2.32 -14.19
CA TYR A 174 6.84 -2.80 -14.70
C TYR A 174 6.13 -1.67 -15.45
N THR A 175 5.87 -1.89 -16.73
CA THR A 175 5.24 -0.90 -17.61
C THR A 175 3.83 -1.35 -17.96
N ILE A 176 2.86 -0.45 -17.78
CA ILE A 176 1.45 -0.68 -18.11
C ILE A 176 1.10 -0.12 -19.48
N ASP A 177 0.09 -0.72 -20.09
CA ASP A 177 -0.59 -0.22 -21.29
C ASP A 177 -1.65 0.84 -20.96
N GLU A 178 -2.27 1.40 -22.00
CA GLU A 178 -3.32 2.42 -21.84
C GLU A 178 -4.60 1.85 -21.21
N GLU A 179 -4.90 0.57 -21.41
CA GLU A 179 -6.06 -0.08 -20.79
C GLU A 179 -5.90 -0.11 -19.26
N ARG A 180 -4.72 -0.56 -18.78
CA ARG A 180 -4.42 -0.56 -17.33
C ARG A 180 -4.33 0.84 -16.75
N ALA A 181 -3.76 1.78 -17.51
CA ALA A 181 -3.72 3.19 -17.08
C ALA A 181 -5.15 3.74 -16.86
N LYS A 182 -6.08 3.40 -17.74
CA LYS A 182 -7.49 3.76 -17.59
C LYS A 182 -8.12 3.12 -16.35
N ILE A 183 -7.84 1.84 -16.08
CA ILE A 183 -8.32 1.15 -14.87
C ILE A 183 -7.79 1.85 -13.60
N LEU A 184 -6.52 2.25 -13.55
CA LEU A 184 -5.97 2.99 -12.41
C LEU A 184 -6.64 4.36 -12.23
N GLN A 185 -6.95 5.06 -13.32
CA GLN A 185 -7.68 6.33 -13.26
C GLN A 185 -9.12 6.15 -12.76
N ASP A 186 -9.81 5.09 -13.19
CA ASP A 186 -11.16 4.75 -12.72
C ASP A 186 -11.14 4.33 -11.24
N TRP A 187 -10.12 3.58 -10.83
CA TRP A 187 -9.90 3.20 -9.43
C TRP A 187 -9.64 4.41 -8.54
N LEU A 188 -8.86 5.40 -9.00
CA LEU A 188 -8.63 6.64 -8.28
C LEU A 188 -9.95 7.35 -7.89
N GLN A 189 -11.00 7.23 -8.71
CA GLN A 189 -12.28 7.89 -8.44
C GLN A 189 -12.98 7.38 -7.16
N ILE A 190 -12.55 6.26 -6.60
CA ILE A 190 -13.08 5.74 -5.32
C ILE A 190 -12.62 6.63 -4.16
N TYR A 191 -11.40 7.17 -4.23
CA TYR A 191 -10.77 7.92 -3.14
C TYR A 191 -11.21 9.38 -3.09
N GLN A 192 -12.50 9.58 -2.79
CA GLN A 192 -13.13 10.90 -2.72
C GLN A 192 -12.57 11.77 -1.59
N SER A 193 -12.03 11.16 -0.53
CA SER A 193 -11.28 11.89 0.50
C SER A 193 -10.12 12.67 -0.11
N GLN A 194 -9.38 12.05 -1.03
CA GLN A 194 -8.25 12.68 -1.72
C GLN A 194 -8.71 13.76 -2.71
N ALA A 195 -9.89 13.62 -3.29
CA ALA A 195 -10.50 14.64 -4.14
C ALA A 195 -10.85 15.93 -3.37
N LYS A 196 -11.04 15.83 -2.04
CA LYS A 196 -11.25 16.99 -1.16
C LYS A 196 -9.99 17.82 -0.95
N ILE A 197 -8.81 17.27 -1.24
CA ILE A 197 -7.52 17.94 -1.14
C ILE A 197 -7.08 18.37 -2.54
N LYS A 198 -7.35 19.61 -2.88
CA LYS A 198 -7.21 20.15 -4.24
C LYS A 198 -5.84 19.93 -4.88
N TYR A 199 -4.77 20.08 -4.10
CA TYR A 199 -3.40 19.87 -4.59
C TYR A 199 -3.10 18.40 -4.79
N THR A 200 -3.43 17.57 -3.81
CA THR A 200 -3.22 16.11 -3.85
C THR A 200 -3.95 15.49 -5.03
N TRP A 201 -5.23 15.82 -5.22
CA TRP A 201 -6.01 15.33 -6.34
C TRP A 201 -5.40 15.66 -7.69
N LYS A 202 -4.97 16.92 -7.87
CA LYS A 202 -4.29 17.35 -9.10
C LYS A 202 -2.98 16.61 -9.32
N MET A 203 -2.23 16.35 -8.25
CA MET A 203 -0.98 15.60 -8.31
C MET A 203 -1.26 14.13 -8.71
N TYR A 204 -2.22 13.49 -8.07
CA TYR A 204 -2.59 12.10 -8.32
C TYR A 204 -3.12 11.87 -9.73
N THR A 205 -4.06 12.70 -10.19
CA THR A 205 -4.59 12.61 -11.55
C THR A 205 -3.49 12.80 -12.60
N ARG A 206 -2.61 13.80 -12.41
CA ARG A 206 -1.49 14.04 -13.31
C ARG A 206 -0.47 12.89 -13.29
N PHE A 207 -0.24 12.29 -12.12
CA PHE A 207 0.66 11.16 -11.99
C PHE A 207 0.16 9.97 -12.81
N LEU A 208 -1.08 9.54 -12.60
CA LEU A 208 -1.68 8.42 -13.34
C LEU A 208 -1.90 8.70 -14.83
N ASP A 209 -2.02 9.97 -15.22
CA ASP A 209 -2.09 10.37 -16.63
C ASP A 209 -0.74 10.20 -17.35
N LYS A 210 0.37 10.46 -16.67
CA LYS A 210 1.70 10.55 -17.29
C LYS A 210 2.61 9.35 -17.06
N ILE A 211 2.49 8.71 -15.90
CA ILE A 211 3.39 7.62 -15.53
C ILE A 211 2.86 6.30 -16.10
N ARG A 212 3.74 5.55 -16.74
CA ARG A 212 3.44 4.23 -17.30
C ARG A 212 4.38 3.15 -16.77
N THR A 213 5.43 3.54 -16.06
CA THR A 213 6.43 2.60 -15.55
C THR A 213 6.64 2.80 -14.06
N TRP A 214 6.55 1.70 -13.32
CA TRP A 214 6.82 1.62 -11.88
C TRP A 214 8.06 0.77 -11.64
N THR A 215 8.78 1.11 -10.59
CA THR A 215 9.95 0.34 -10.15
C THR A 215 9.62 -0.39 -8.87
N TYR A 216 9.95 -1.68 -8.82
CA TYR A 216 9.79 -2.54 -7.65
C TYR A 216 11.13 -3.17 -7.30
N GLY A 217 11.33 -3.48 -6.03
CA GLY A 217 12.44 -4.33 -5.59
C GLY A 217 11.96 -5.76 -5.38
N LYS A 218 12.79 -6.73 -5.76
CA LYS A 218 12.55 -8.15 -5.47
C LYS A 218 13.73 -8.69 -4.66
N TYR A 219 13.43 -9.21 -3.48
CA TYR A 219 14.44 -9.62 -2.50
C TYR A 219 14.20 -11.04 -1.99
N SER A 220 15.25 -11.65 -1.47
CA SER A 220 15.19 -12.87 -0.69
C SER A 220 15.10 -12.56 0.81
N TYR A 221 14.81 -13.55 1.63
CA TYR A 221 14.79 -13.42 3.09
C TYR A 221 16.09 -12.83 3.67
N HIS A 222 17.24 -13.15 3.09
CA HIS A 222 18.54 -12.68 3.55
C HIS A 222 18.82 -11.23 3.18
N ASP A 223 18.15 -10.73 2.15
CA ASP A 223 18.38 -9.39 1.60
C ASP A 223 17.38 -8.34 2.15
N ILE A 224 16.23 -8.80 2.68
CA ILE A 224 15.19 -7.87 3.14
C ILE A 224 15.68 -7.00 4.31
N GLY A 225 15.44 -5.70 4.21
CA GLY A 225 15.82 -4.72 5.21
C GLY A 225 17.28 -4.29 5.17
N GLN A 226 18.09 -4.81 4.25
CA GLN A 226 19.50 -4.43 4.12
C GLN A 226 19.72 -3.19 3.26
N PHE A 227 18.84 -2.97 2.26
CA PHE A 227 19.04 -1.97 1.22
C PHE A 227 18.32 -0.64 1.46
N TYR A 228 17.58 -0.50 2.55
CA TYR A 228 16.77 0.68 2.84
C TYR A 228 17.29 1.49 4.01
N ASN A 229 18.27 0.98 4.72
CA ASN A 229 18.88 1.69 5.83
C ASN A 229 19.86 2.72 5.28
N ILE A 230 19.49 3.96 5.37
CA ILE A 230 20.34 5.14 5.18
C ILE A 230 20.75 5.63 6.56
#